data_8f37b9d303daf928231361b32d5174b9
#
_entry.id   8f37b9d303daf928231361b32d5174b9
#
_cell.length_a   1.000
_cell.length_b   1.000
_cell.length_c   1.000
_cell.angle_alpha   90.00
_cell.angle_beta   90.00
_cell.angle_gamma   90.00
#
_symmetry.space_group_name_H-M   'P 1'
#
loop_
_entity.id
_entity.type
_entity.pdbx_description
1 polymer ?
#
loop_
_entity_poly.entity_id
_entity_poly.type
_entity_poly.pdbx_seq_one_letter_code
_entity_poly.pdbx_strand_id
1 'polypeptide(L)'
;MSLVPITNVGEHGIVKDINSWQLPPNAWTEGNNIRAEHNAIQKSPGYLEVMASCPIAPYFITNLEVGGANYWIVGGLAKIYVHNGTTWTDITRASGGDYSATARENWTATVLGGILVMSNGYDAPQFWALAAGIPAVATKMADLTYWPASTECKSLRAFKSFLIALNVTKSTVPYTSLVKWSTAAATQAVPVSWDETSATVDAGEYALEDSKGIIVDGLPLRGEFMIYKQYSTYKMSYVGNPFIFAFTQLSPNVGALAKNCIREFDGGHFVMAYGDMYINSGDKL
;
A
#
# COMPACT_ATOMS: atom_id res chain seq x y z
N MET A 1 -56.98 -18.59 -5.07
CA MET A 1 -55.91 -17.81 -4.50
C MET A 1 -55.27 -16.96 -5.59
N SER A 2 -55.22 -15.67 -5.41
CA SER A 2 -54.53 -14.79 -6.36
C SER A 2 -53.03 -14.90 -6.08
N LEU A 3 -52.21 -15.23 -7.09
CA LEU A 3 -50.74 -15.20 -7.00
C LEU A 3 -50.28 -13.76 -7.14
N VAL A 4 -49.50 -13.28 -6.16
CA VAL A 4 -48.87 -11.96 -6.20
C VAL A 4 -47.42 -12.14 -6.63
N PRO A 5 -46.99 -11.63 -7.78
CA PRO A 5 -45.61 -11.73 -8.20
C PRO A 5 -44.73 -10.78 -7.37
N ILE A 6 -43.62 -11.30 -6.88
CA ILE A 6 -42.55 -10.49 -6.27
C ILE A 6 -41.51 -10.20 -7.37
N THR A 7 -41.36 -8.95 -7.74
CA THR A 7 -40.40 -8.50 -8.76
C THR A 7 -39.18 -7.91 -8.12
N ASN A 8 -38.08 -7.78 -8.87
CA ASN A 8 -36.83 -7.14 -8.43
C ASN A 8 -36.24 -7.72 -7.12
N VAL A 9 -36.27 -9.05 -7.00
CA VAL A 9 -35.86 -9.76 -5.78
C VAL A 9 -34.39 -9.51 -5.35
N GLY A 10 -33.59 -8.91 -6.19
CA GLY A 10 -32.20 -8.53 -5.90
C GLY A 10 -31.97 -7.03 -5.62
N GLU A 11 -33.03 -6.21 -5.63
CA GLU A 11 -32.93 -4.76 -5.55
C GLU A 11 -32.29 -4.29 -4.24
N HIS A 12 -32.72 -4.85 -3.12
CA HIS A 12 -32.24 -4.48 -1.77
C HIS A 12 -31.12 -5.41 -1.25
N GLY A 13 -30.90 -6.53 -1.90
CA GLY A 13 -29.91 -7.51 -1.45
C GLY A 13 -30.22 -8.09 -0.06
N ILE A 14 -29.17 -8.35 0.74
CA ILE A 14 -29.29 -8.89 2.10
C ILE A 14 -29.20 -7.73 3.09
N VAL A 15 -30.27 -7.53 3.86
CA VAL A 15 -30.42 -6.46 4.86
C VAL A 15 -30.51 -7.07 6.25
N LYS A 16 -29.57 -6.75 7.14
CA LYS A 16 -29.46 -7.32 8.51
C LYS A 16 -29.63 -6.31 9.63
N ASP A 17 -29.64 -5.04 9.33
CA ASP A 17 -29.69 -3.91 10.25
C ASP A 17 -31.12 -3.42 10.55
N ILE A 18 -32.10 -3.98 9.84
CA ILE A 18 -33.53 -3.66 10.01
C ILE A 18 -34.29 -4.96 10.34
N ASN A 19 -35.30 -4.85 11.19
CA ASN A 19 -36.13 -5.99 11.54
C ASN A 19 -36.86 -6.56 10.32
N SER A 20 -36.94 -7.89 10.21
CA SER A 20 -37.48 -8.59 9.03
C SER A 20 -38.90 -8.19 8.66
N TRP A 21 -39.75 -7.82 9.63
CA TRP A 21 -41.13 -7.38 9.38
C TRP A 21 -41.24 -5.94 8.84
N GLN A 22 -40.17 -5.18 8.87
CA GLN A 22 -40.09 -3.82 8.31
C GLN A 22 -39.51 -3.80 6.91
N LEU A 23 -39.01 -4.94 6.43
CA LEU A 23 -38.38 -5.06 5.13
C LEU A 23 -39.42 -5.21 4.02
N PRO A 24 -39.17 -4.64 2.84
CA PRO A 24 -40.02 -4.90 1.68
C PRO A 24 -39.90 -6.35 1.23
N PRO A 25 -40.93 -6.90 0.54
CA PRO A 25 -40.97 -8.31 0.15
C PRO A 25 -39.81 -8.77 -0.76
N ASN A 26 -39.13 -7.85 -1.40
CA ASN A 26 -37.98 -8.08 -2.29
C ASN A 26 -36.60 -7.86 -1.59
N ALA A 27 -36.58 -7.76 -0.27
CA ALA A 27 -35.35 -7.77 0.53
C ALA A 27 -35.15 -9.15 1.18
N TRP A 28 -33.91 -9.52 1.39
CA TRP A 28 -33.50 -10.78 2.00
C TRP A 28 -32.87 -10.55 3.35
N THR A 29 -33.17 -11.36 4.33
CA THR A 29 -32.55 -11.31 5.65
C THR A 29 -31.29 -12.19 5.74
N GLU A 30 -31.25 -13.23 4.93
CA GLU A 30 -30.12 -14.17 4.87
C GLU A 30 -29.93 -14.67 3.44
N GLY A 31 -28.69 -15.01 3.12
CA GLY A 31 -28.32 -15.64 1.86
C GLY A 31 -26.96 -16.30 1.97
N ASN A 32 -26.82 -17.47 1.39
CA ASN A 32 -25.57 -18.20 1.32
C ASN A 32 -25.27 -18.53 -0.14
N ASN A 33 -24.05 -18.23 -0.57
CA ASN A 33 -23.55 -18.47 -1.92
C ASN A 33 -24.41 -17.82 -3.02
N ILE A 34 -24.94 -16.62 -2.73
CA ILE A 34 -25.72 -15.79 -3.64
C ILE A 34 -25.13 -14.40 -3.77
N ARG A 35 -25.41 -13.74 -4.88
CA ARG A 35 -25.16 -12.32 -5.13
C ARG A 35 -26.40 -11.64 -5.67
N ALA A 36 -26.63 -10.42 -5.27
CA ALA A 36 -27.64 -9.55 -5.85
C ALA A 36 -27.00 -8.76 -6.99
N GLU A 37 -27.51 -8.91 -8.20
CA GLU A 37 -26.99 -8.23 -9.38
C GLU A 37 -28.11 -7.99 -10.37
N HIS A 38 -28.17 -6.78 -10.94
CA HIS A 38 -29.22 -6.38 -11.90
C HIS A 38 -30.64 -6.65 -11.41
N ASN A 39 -30.94 -6.33 -10.15
CA ASN A 39 -32.22 -6.57 -9.48
C ASN A 39 -32.63 -8.06 -9.39
N ALA A 40 -31.71 -8.97 -9.61
CA ALA A 40 -31.92 -10.41 -9.50
C ALA A 40 -31.03 -11.03 -8.44
N ILE A 41 -31.45 -12.15 -7.87
CA ILE A 41 -30.59 -13.00 -7.04
C ILE A 41 -30.00 -14.09 -7.93
N GLN A 42 -28.69 -14.17 -7.93
CA GLN A 42 -27.93 -15.15 -8.69
C GLN A 42 -27.08 -16.01 -7.75
N LYS A 43 -26.82 -17.25 -8.17
CA LYS A 43 -25.81 -18.06 -7.48
C LYS A 43 -24.45 -17.40 -7.63
N SER A 44 -23.72 -17.29 -6.53
CA SER A 44 -22.31 -16.85 -6.59
C SER A 44 -21.52 -17.87 -7.42
N PRO A 45 -20.69 -17.42 -8.39
CA PRO A 45 -19.81 -18.33 -9.12
C PRO A 45 -18.87 -19.03 -8.13
N GLY A 46 -18.54 -20.27 -8.43
CA GLY A 46 -17.53 -21.00 -7.67
C GLY A 46 -16.15 -20.38 -7.84
N TYR A 47 -15.23 -20.74 -6.96
CA TYR A 47 -13.83 -20.38 -7.08
C TYR A 47 -13.09 -21.47 -7.84
N LEU A 48 -12.21 -21.07 -8.74
CA LEU A 48 -11.28 -21.94 -9.43
C LEU A 48 -9.87 -21.56 -8.98
N GLU A 49 -9.06 -22.56 -8.67
CA GLU A 49 -7.65 -22.35 -8.40
C GLU A 49 -6.95 -21.89 -9.68
N VAL A 50 -6.34 -20.69 -9.65
CA VAL A 50 -5.63 -20.11 -10.81
C VAL A 50 -4.13 -20.30 -10.73
N MET A 51 -3.61 -20.65 -9.56
CA MET A 51 -2.18 -20.94 -9.34
C MET A 51 -2.01 -21.88 -8.15
N ALA A 52 -0.92 -22.63 -8.12
CA ALA A 52 -0.61 -23.56 -7.04
C ALA A 52 -0.60 -22.84 -5.69
N SER A 53 -0.91 -23.58 -4.62
CA SER A 53 -0.93 -23.06 -3.25
C SER A 53 0.36 -22.35 -2.88
N CYS A 54 0.23 -21.19 -2.25
CA CYS A 54 1.39 -20.41 -1.80
C CYS A 54 2.20 -21.20 -0.75
N PRO A 55 3.54 -21.27 -0.87
CA PRO A 55 4.39 -22.03 0.06
C PRO A 55 4.45 -21.46 1.49
N ILE A 56 3.99 -20.24 1.69
CA ILE A 56 3.99 -19.54 2.99
C ILE A 56 2.62 -18.97 3.31
N ALA A 57 2.35 -18.69 4.57
CA ALA A 57 1.19 -17.92 4.98
C ALA A 57 1.26 -16.49 4.39
N PRO A 58 0.30 -16.07 3.57
CA PRO A 58 0.32 -14.77 2.90
C PRO A 58 -0.18 -13.68 3.86
N TYR A 59 0.68 -12.73 4.23
CA TYR A 59 0.32 -11.54 4.99
C TYR A 59 0.23 -10.30 4.13
N PHE A 60 0.87 -10.33 2.97
CA PHE A 60 0.87 -9.24 2.00
C PHE A 60 0.96 -9.82 0.59
N ILE A 61 0.24 -9.20 -0.36
CA ILE A 61 0.33 -9.54 -1.77
C ILE A 61 0.42 -8.27 -2.60
N THR A 62 1.29 -8.28 -3.58
CA THR A 62 1.40 -7.23 -4.58
C THR A 62 1.75 -7.85 -5.94
N ASN A 63 1.59 -7.08 -7.00
CA ASN A 63 2.04 -7.50 -8.32
C ASN A 63 3.08 -6.51 -8.88
N LEU A 64 3.92 -7.01 -9.74
CA LEU A 64 4.84 -6.24 -10.56
C LEU A 64 4.62 -6.64 -12.02
N GLU A 65 4.24 -5.66 -12.83
CA GLU A 65 4.16 -5.83 -14.28
C GLU A 65 5.35 -5.15 -14.93
N VAL A 66 6.18 -5.92 -15.60
CA VAL A 66 7.40 -5.44 -16.27
C VAL A 66 7.77 -6.34 -17.44
N GLY A 67 8.18 -5.74 -18.56
CA GLY A 67 8.56 -6.49 -19.75
C GLY A 67 7.44 -7.37 -20.33
N GLY A 68 6.17 -7.00 -20.12
CA GLY A 68 5.00 -7.77 -20.55
C GLY A 68 4.73 -9.04 -19.74
N ALA A 69 5.44 -9.24 -18.63
CA ALA A 69 5.22 -10.33 -17.68
C ALA A 69 4.63 -9.77 -16.37
N ASN A 70 3.76 -10.55 -15.76
CA ASN A 70 3.16 -10.23 -14.47
C ASN A 70 3.70 -11.17 -13.39
N TYR A 71 4.25 -10.60 -12.34
CA TYR A 71 4.82 -11.31 -11.20
C TYR A 71 3.96 -11.04 -9.97
N TRP A 72 3.49 -12.11 -9.32
CA TRP A 72 2.77 -12.01 -8.06
C TRP A 72 3.73 -12.22 -6.91
N ILE A 73 3.91 -11.20 -6.07
CA ILE A 73 4.82 -11.23 -4.94
C ILE A 73 4.03 -11.37 -3.67
N VAL A 74 4.38 -12.36 -2.86
CA VAL A 74 3.78 -12.64 -1.55
C VAL A 74 4.79 -12.46 -0.45
N GLY A 75 4.49 -11.54 0.47
CA GLY A 75 5.24 -11.34 1.71
C GLY A 75 4.61 -12.13 2.85
N GLY A 76 5.41 -13.03 3.44
CA GLY A 76 5.13 -13.65 4.72
C GLY A 76 5.78 -12.89 5.87
N LEU A 77 5.79 -13.46 7.08
CA LEU A 77 6.45 -12.82 8.21
C LEU A 77 7.98 -12.93 8.12
N ALA A 78 8.47 -14.05 7.60
CA ALA A 78 9.90 -14.36 7.53
C ALA A 78 10.46 -14.38 6.10
N LYS A 79 9.62 -14.62 5.10
CA LYS A 79 10.05 -14.89 3.71
C LYS A 79 9.21 -14.16 2.68
N ILE A 80 9.79 -13.99 1.50
CA ILE A 80 9.12 -13.43 0.32
C ILE A 80 9.18 -14.43 -0.83
N TYR A 81 8.05 -14.68 -1.47
CA TYR A 81 7.93 -15.55 -2.63
C TYR A 81 7.38 -14.77 -3.83
N VAL A 82 7.77 -15.18 -5.01
CA VAL A 82 7.23 -14.69 -6.28
C VAL A 82 6.64 -15.84 -7.08
N HIS A 83 5.50 -15.59 -7.72
CA HIS A 83 4.90 -16.46 -8.72
C HIS A 83 4.98 -15.80 -10.10
N ASN A 84 5.54 -16.50 -11.06
CA ASN A 84 5.77 -15.99 -12.43
C ASN A 84 4.68 -16.41 -13.44
N GLY A 85 3.51 -16.83 -12.93
CA GLY A 85 2.45 -17.43 -13.75
C GLY A 85 2.50 -18.96 -13.80
N THR A 86 3.62 -19.58 -13.44
CA THR A 86 3.82 -21.05 -13.52
C THR A 86 4.26 -21.65 -12.18
N THR A 87 5.24 -21.06 -11.53
CA THR A 87 5.86 -21.61 -10.31
C THR A 87 6.11 -20.56 -9.26
N TRP A 88 6.11 -20.99 -7.99
CA TRP A 88 6.58 -20.21 -6.86
C TRP A 88 8.09 -20.31 -6.71
N THR A 89 8.74 -19.19 -6.49
CA THR A 89 10.19 -19.10 -6.21
C THR A 89 10.42 -18.27 -4.96
N ASP A 90 11.26 -18.76 -4.06
CA ASP A 90 11.72 -18.04 -2.89
C ASP A 90 12.71 -16.94 -3.29
N ILE A 91 12.33 -15.68 -3.14
CA ILE A 91 13.15 -14.50 -3.39
C ILE A 91 13.56 -13.78 -2.10
N THR A 92 13.42 -14.43 -0.94
CA THR A 92 13.94 -13.91 0.33
C THR A 92 15.41 -13.51 0.19
N ARG A 93 15.84 -12.45 0.86
CA ARG A 93 17.24 -11.95 0.80
C ARG A 93 18.26 -13.07 1.00
N ALA A 94 19.40 -12.98 0.31
CA ALA A 94 20.44 -14.00 0.36
C ALA A 94 21.30 -13.95 1.63
N SER A 95 21.39 -12.76 2.27
CA SER A 95 22.14 -12.51 3.50
C SER A 95 21.26 -11.80 4.52
N GLY A 96 21.57 -11.94 5.80
CA GLY A 96 20.79 -11.35 6.89
C GLY A 96 19.67 -12.26 7.44
N GLY A 97 19.49 -13.47 6.90
CA GLY A 97 18.51 -14.43 7.38
C GLY A 97 17.06 -14.07 7.07
N ASP A 98 16.15 -14.65 7.82
CA ASP A 98 14.71 -14.41 7.71
C ASP A 98 14.36 -12.97 8.11
N TYR A 99 13.22 -12.46 7.58
CA TYR A 99 12.71 -11.14 7.94
C TYR A 99 12.02 -11.12 9.29
N SER A 100 11.84 -9.92 9.86
CA SER A 100 11.26 -9.69 11.18
C SER A 100 9.84 -9.08 11.12
N ALA A 101 9.12 -9.25 10.01
CA ALA A 101 7.74 -8.76 9.90
C ALA A 101 6.80 -9.41 10.93
N THR A 102 5.74 -8.71 11.32
CA THR A 102 4.71 -9.20 12.21
C THR A 102 3.34 -9.19 11.54
N ALA A 103 2.37 -9.91 12.07
CA ALA A 103 1.03 -9.94 11.50
C ALA A 103 0.37 -8.56 11.44
N ARG A 104 0.66 -7.69 12.40
CA ARG A 104 0.14 -6.33 12.49
C ARG A 104 0.97 -5.33 11.67
N GLU A 105 2.28 -5.46 11.74
CA GLU A 105 3.27 -4.61 11.07
C GLU A 105 3.96 -5.44 9.98
N ASN A 106 3.29 -5.57 8.84
CA ASN A 106 3.78 -6.32 7.70
C ASN A 106 4.26 -5.38 6.57
N TRP A 107 4.29 -5.86 5.37
CA TRP A 107 4.91 -5.22 4.24
C TRP A 107 4.12 -4.04 3.67
N THR A 108 4.86 -3.06 3.19
CA THR A 108 4.44 -2.12 2.15
C THR A 108 5.29 -2.37 0.91
N ALA A 109 4.72 -2.13 -0.26
CA ALA A 109 5.42 -2.27 -1.52
C ALA A 109 5.15 -1.05 -2.41
N THR A 110 6.12 -0.75 -3.24
CA THR A 110 6.04 0.29 -4.27
C THR A 110 6.92 -0.09 -5.46
N VAL A 111 6.64 0.48 -6.61
CA VAL A 111 7.45 0.29 -7.81
C VAL A 111 8.07 1.62 -8.20
N LEU A 112 9.38 1.66 -8.28
CA LEU A 112 10.14 2.83 -8.73
C LEU A 112 10.90 2.49 -10.01
N GLY A 113 10.54 3.10 -11.13
CA GLY A 113 11.20 2.87 -12.40
C GLY A 113 11.23 1.40 -12.86
N GLY A 114 10.23 0.61 -12.50
CA GLY A 114 10.15 -0.83 -12.79
C GLY A 114 10.78 -1.73 -11.72
N ILE A 115 11.43 -1.17 -10.70
CA ILE A 115 12.04 -1.92 -9.59
C ILE A 115 11.03 -2.00 -8.45
N LEU A 116 10.74 -3.22 -7.99
CA LEU A 116 9.97 -3.44 -6.77
C LEU A 116 10.82 -3.11 -5.54
N VAL A 117 10.26 -2.29 -4.66
CA VAL A 117 10.84 -1.96 -3.35
C VAL A 117 9.83 -2.27 -2.26
N MET A 118 10.26 -2.93 -1.21
CA MET A 118 9.41 -3.37 -0.09
C MET A 118 10.01 -2.98 1.25
N SER A 119 9.16 -2.66 2.23
CA SER A 119 9.56 -2.40 3.62
C SER A 119 8.57 -3.04 4.58
N ASN A 120 9.06 -3.62 5.68
CA ASN A 120 8.23 -4.21 6.74
C ASN A 120 8.26 -3.40 8.04
N GLY A 121 9.10 -2.37 8.12
CA GLY A 121 9.22 -1.50 9.30
C GLY A 121 10.13 -2.00 10.40
N TYR A 122 10.88 -3.08 10.18
CA TYR A 122 11.82 -3.67 11.15
C TYR A 122 13.16 -4.01 10.53
N ASP A 123 13.18 -4.34 9.24
CA ASP A 123 14.40 -4.60 8.49
C ASP A 123 14.69 -3.41 7.55
N ALA A 124 15.92 -3.33 7.06
CA ALA A 124 16.24 -2.41 5.96
C ALA A 124 15.29 -2.65 4.78
N PRO A 125 14.81 -1.60 4.11
CA PRO A 125 14.00 -1.77 2.91
C PRO A 125 14.69 -2.65 1.88
N GLN A 126 13.92 -3.47 1.21
CA GLN A 126 14.37 -4.45 0.24
C GLN A 126 14.04 -4.01 -1.17
N PHE A 127 14.90 -4.30 -2.14
CA PHE A 127 14.55 -4.13 -3.55
C PHE A 127 14.82 -5.41 -4.35
N TRP A 128 14.06 -5.60 -5.41
CA TRP A 128 14.26 -6.72 -6.33
C TRP A 128 14.96 -6.21 -7.58
N ALA A 129 16.26 -6.54 -7.70
CA ALA A 129 17.09 -6.06 -8.78
C ALA A 129 16.61 -6.56 -10.15
N LEU A 130 16.67 -5.68 -11.14
CA LEU A 130 16.41 -6.02 -12.54
C LEU A 130 17.68 -6.53 -13.21
N ALA A 131 17.54 -7.57 -14.02
CA ALA A 131 18.57 -8.01 -14.96
C ALA A 131 18.09 -7.72 -16.38
N ALA A 132 18.82 -6.90 -17.13
CA ALA A 132 18.44 -6.46 -18.47
C ALA A 132 17.00 -5.90 -18.56
N GLY A 133 16.56 -5.15 -17.54
CA GLY A 133 15.24 -4.54 -17.49
C GLY A 133 14.10 -5.47 -17.08
N ILE A 134 14.36 -6.74 -16.79
CA ILE A 134 13.37 -7.74 -16.36
C ILE A 134 13.84 -8.37 -15.05
N PRO A 135 12.94 -8.59 -14.06
CA PRO A 135 13.30 -9.30 -12.84
C PRO A 135 13.70 -10.74 -13.18
N ALA A 136 14.91 -11.12 -12.79
CA ALA A 136 15.29 -12.54 -12.85
C ALA A 136 14.67 -13.25 -11.65
N VAL A 137 13.75 -14.18 -11.88
CA VAL A 137 13.02 -14.92 -10.83
C VAL A 137 13.97 -15.65 -9.87
N ALA A 138 15.16 -16.02 -10.32
CA ALA A 138 16.20 -16.59 -9.48
C ALA A 138 16.97 -15.57 -8.63
N THR A 139 16.80 -14.27 -8.90
CA THR A 139 17.47 -13.22 -8.12
C THR A 139 16.74 -13.01 -6.79
N LYS A 140 17.50 -13.02 -5.71
CA LYS A 140 16.99 -12.73 -4.37
C LYS A 140 16.79 -11.23 -4.16
N MET A 141 15.89 -10.88 -3.23
CA MET A 141 15.81 -9.51 -2.70
C MET A 141 17.15 -9.11 -2.07
N ALA A 142 17.45 -7.82 -2.10
CA ALA A 142 18.64 -7.25 -1.48
C ALA A 142 18.24 -6.03 -0.66
N ASP A 143 19.04 -5.71 0.36
CA ASP A 143 18.88 -4.46 1.11
C ASP A 143 19.03 -3.28 0.17
N LEU A 144 18.17 -2.26 0.34
CA LEU A 144 18.17 -1.08 -0.50
C LEU A 144 19.53 -0.38 -0.42
N THR A 145 20.20 -0.27 -1.56
CA THR A 145 21.53 0.33 -1.66
C THR A 145 21.49 1.77 -1.16
N TYR A 146 22.55 2.19 -0.46
CA TYR A 146 22.68 3.52 0.17
C TYR A 146 21.63 3.85 1.24
N TRP A 147 20.78 2.90 1.64
CA TRP A 147 19.91 3.10 2.80
C TRP A 147 20.76 3.33 4.06
N PRO A 148 20.43 4.34 4.88
CA PRO A 148 21.25 4.64 6.06
C PRO A 148 21.29 3.45 7.04
N ALA A 149 22.48 3.16 7.56
CA ALA A 149 22.65 2.10 8.55
C ALA A 149 21.80 2.35 9.80
N SER A 150 21.34 1.28 10.43
CA SER A 150 20.49 1.32 11.65
C SER A 150 19.26 2.22 11.49
N THR A 151 18.73 2.30 10.29
CA THR A 151 17.53 3.08 9.97
C THR A 151 16.43 2.15 9.45
N GLU A 152 15.21 2.38 9.89
CA GLU A 152 14.01 1.63 9.49
C GLU A 152 12.90 2.61 9.16
N CYS A 153 11.92 2.20 8.35
CA CYS A 153 10.74 3.02 8.10
C CYS A 153 9.48 2.16 8.07
N LYS A 154 8.39 2.64 8.65
CA LYS A 154 7.13 1.91 8.72
C LYS A 154 6.43 1.77 7.38
N SER A 155 6.59 2.74 6.50
CA SER A 155 6.09 2.70 5.12
C SER A 155 7.10 3.33 4.18
N LEU A 156 7.26 2.73 2.99
CA LEU A 156 8.09 3.23 1.91
C LEU A 156 7.27 3.28 0.64
N ARG A 157 7.26 4.44 -0.04
CA ARG A 157 6.46 4.69 -1.24
C ARG A 157 7.27 5.41 -2.30
N ALA A 158 6.96 5.15 -3.56
CA ALA A 158 7.52 5.91 -4.67
C ALA A 158 6.65 7.14 -4.95
N PHE A 159 7.30 8.25 -5.23
CA PHE A 159 6.66 9.46 -5.72
C PHE A 159 7.56 10.13 -6.76
N LYS A 160 7.06 10.27 -7.99
CA LYS A 160 7.89 10.67 -9.14
C LYS A 160 9.13 9.76 -9.26
N SER A 161 10.32 10.32 -9.21
CA SER A 161 11.60 9.58 -9.24
C SER A 161 12.21 9.38 -7.85
N PHE A 162 11.48 9.66 -6.77
CA PHE A 162 11.96 9.57 -5.39
C PHE A 162 11.34 8.40 -4.65
N LEU A 163 12.06 7.86 -3.67
CA LEU A 163 11.48 7.03 -2.61
C LEU A 163 11.22 7.90 -1.39
N ILE A 164 10.03 7.76 -0.82
CA ILE A 164 9.57 8.49 0.36
C ILE A 164 9.42 7.51 1.51
N ALA A 165 10.25 7.66 2.53
CA ALA A 165 10.19 6.89 3.77
C ALA A 165 9.39 7.65 4.82
N LEU A 166 8.45 6.97 5.44
CA LEU A 166 7.48 7.52 6.37
C LEU A 166 7.60 6.84 7.73
N ASN A 167 7.54 7.62 8.81
CA ASN A 167 7.64 7.13 10.18
C ASN A 167 8.96 6.36 10.37
N VAL A 168 10.03 7.12 10.45
CA VAL A 168 11.41 6.63 10.40
C VAL A 168 11.94 6.41 11.81
N THR A 169 12.66 5.30 12.02
CA THR A 169 13.44 5.04 13.23
C THR A 169 14.91 5.13 12.86
N LYS A 170 15.69 5.95 13.58
CA LYS A 170 17.14 6.11 13.40
C LYS A 170 17.85 5.65 14.67
N SER A 171 18.72 4.67 14.57
CA SER A 171 19.49 4.13 15.71
C SER A 171 18.63 3.87 16.95
N THR A 172 17.51 3.18 16.77
CA THR A 172 16.49 2.85 17.80
C THR A 172 15.60 4.00 18.29
N VAL A 173 15.83 5.25 17.86
CA VAL A 173 14.98 6.39 18.19
C VAL A 173 13.89 6.54 17.16
N PRO A 174 12.59 6.44 17.53
CA PRO A 174 11.48 6.59 16.60
C PRO A 174 11.15 8.07 16.33
N TYR A 175 11.23 8.48 15.08
CA TYR A 175 10.77 9.78 14.58
C TYR A 175 9.45 9.57 13.84
N THR A 176 8.38 9.43 14.58
CA THR A 176 7.08 8.98 14.08
C THR A 176 6.37 9.98 13.16
N SER A 177 6.78 11.23 13.15
CA SER A 177 6.28 12.30 12.27
C SER A 177 7.27 12.67 11.15
N LEU A 178 8.36 11.91 11.00
CA LEU A 178 9.41 12.20 10.03
C LEU A 178 9.05 11.63 8.66
N VAL A 179 9.17 12.47 7.65
CA VAL A 179 9.20 12.15 6.23
C VAL A 179 10.63 12.29 5.76
N LYS A 180 11.20 11.24 5.20
CA LYS A 180 12.54 11.26 4.62
C LYS A 180 12.46 10.85 3.15
N TRP A 181 13.18 11.54 2.28
CA TRP A 181 13.19 11.22 0.86
C TRP A 181 14.61 11.03 0.33
N SER A 182 14.71 10.20 -0.69
CA SER A 182 15.96 9.90 -1.39
C SER A 182 16.34 10.99 -2.39
N THR A 183 17.50 10.85 -3.02
CA THR A 183 17.77 11.50 -4.31
C THR A 183 16.83 10.96 -5.38
N ALA A 184 16.65 11.73 -6.47
CA ALA A 184 15.95 11.23 -7.65
C ALA A 184 16.71 10.04 -8.25
N ALA A 185 15.99 8.95 -8.49
CA ALA A 185 16.54 7.74 -9.11
C ALA A 185 16.50 7.86 -10.64
N ALA A 186 17.50 7.33 -11.30
CA ALA A 186 17.48 7.11 -12.74
C ALA A 186 16.48 5.98 -13.11
N THR A 187 16.13 5.90 -14.38
CA THR A 187 15.26 4.81 -14.88
C THR A 187 15.92 3.45 -14.61
N GLN A 188 15.14 2.51 -14.09
CA GLN A 188 15.58 1.16 -13.72
C GLN A 188 16.73 1.12 -12.70
N ALA A 189 16.82 2.13 -11.84
CA ALA A 189 17.81 2.21 -10.77
C ALA A 189 17.15 2.54 -9.43
N VAL A 190 17.82 2.20 -8.34
CA VAL A 190 17.48 2.68 -7.01
C VAL A 190 18.18 4.00 -6.74
N PRO A 191 17.67 4.84 -5.81
CA PRO A 191 18.32 6.09 -5.43
C PRO A 191 19.75 5.89 -4.93
N VAL A 192 20.62 6.84 -5.20
CA VAL A 192 22.06 6.78 -4.86
C VAL A 192 22.43 7.50 -3.56
N SER A 193 21.49 8.19 -2.93
CA SER A 193 21.75 8.86 -1.63
C SER A 193 20.44 9.07 -0.85
N TRP A 194 20.61 9.08 0.47
CA TRP A 194 19.61 9.44 1.47
C TRP A 194 20.16 10.47 2.47
N ASP A 195 21.29 11.11 2.12
CA ASP A 195 22.00 12.04 2.98
C ASP A 195 21.35 13.42 2.95
N GLU A 196 20.56 13.72 3.98
CA GLU A 196 19.89 15.00 4.19
C GLU A 196 20.84 16.15 4.56
N THR A 197 22.07 15.84 4.92
CA THR A 197 23.06 16.84 5.35
C THR A 197 23.85 17.41 4.18
N SER A 198 23.84 16.74 3.04
CA SER A 198 24.57 17.15 1.85
C SER A 198 23.79 18.16 1.02
N ALA A 199 24.29 19.36 0.91
CA ALA A 199 23.73 20.43 0.08
C ALA A 199 23.84 20.18 -1.45
N THR A 200 24.52 19.09 -1.86
CA THR A 200 24.77 18.78 -3.27
C THR A 200 23.82 17.73 -3.82
N VAL A 201 22.93 17.17 -2.99
CA VAL A 201 21.97 16.14 -3.37
C VAL A 201 20.54 16.58 -3.01
N ASP A 202 19.56 16.01 -3.72
CA ASP A 202 18.14 16.32 -3.52
C ASP A 202 17.52 15.55 -2.33
N ALA A 203 18.29 14.68 -1.66
CA ALA A 203 17.80 13.94 -0.52
C ALA A 203 17.55 14.88 0.67
N GLY A 204 16.55 14.57 1.48
CA GLY A 204 16.23 15.40 2.63
C GLY A 204 15.22 14.76 3.57
N GLU A 205 14.84 15.50 4.58
CA GLU A 205 13.81 15.08 5.53
C GLU A 205 13.04 16.27 6.11
N TYR A 206 11.82 16.02 6.55
CA TYR A 206 10.97 17.00 7.20
C TYR A 206 10.07 16.35 8.24
N ALA A 207 9.97 16.97 9.42
CA ALA A 207 9.10 16.49 10.50
C ALA A 207 7.76 17.22 10.50
N LEU A 208 6.65 16.47 10.41
CA LEU A 208 5.28 16.98 10.47
C LEU A 208 4.81 17.01 11.93
N GLU A 209 5.36 17.93 12.73
CA GLU A 209 5.10 18.00 14.17
C GLU A 209 3.94 18.90 14.56
N ASP A 210 3.40 19.68 13.61
CA ASP A 210 2.30 20.66 13.81
C ASP A 210 0.97 19.98 14.17
N SER A 211 0.84 18.67 13.98
CA SER A 211 -0.38 17.92 14.27
C SER A 211 -0.12 16.66 15.07
N LYS A 212 -1.14 16.21 15.79
CA LYS A 212 -1.10 15.02 16.64
C LYS A 212 -1.08 13.72 15.80
N GLY A 213 -0.57 12.66 16.43
CA GLY A 213 -0.54 11.31 15.86
C GLY A 213 0.70 11.04 15.01
N ILE A 214 0.99 9.77 14.81
CA ILE A 214 2.10 9.28 14.00
C ILE A 214 1.73 9.27 12.53
N ILE A 215 2.70 9.32 11.64
CA ILE A 215 2.50 9.04 10.22
C ILE A 215 2.20 7.55 10.06
N VAL A 216 1.15 7.24 9.31
CA VAL A 216 0.66 5.89 9.08
C VAL A 216 1.09 5.37 7.71
N ASP A 217 0.80 6.13 6.66
CA ASP A 217 1.11 5.77 5.27
C ASP A 217 1.01 7.00 4.36
N GLY A 218 1.34 6.83 3.08
CA GLY A 218 1.16 7.85 2.06
C GLY A 218 1.08 7.25 0.68
N LEU A 219 0.39 7.91 -0.23
CA LEU A 219 0.27 7.51 -1.64
C LEU A 219 0.25 8.73 -2.56
N PRO A 220 0.73 8.60 -3.80
CA PRO A 220 0.58 9.62 -4.83
C PRO A 220 -0.89 9.84 -5.20
N LEU A 221 -1.28 11.08 -5.43
CA LEU A 221 -2.60 11.45 -5.93
C LEU A 221 -2.49 12.68 -6.84
N ARG A 222 -2.88 12.56 -8.10
CA ARG A 222 -2.95 13.69 -9.08
C ARG A 222 -1.68 14.53 -9.16
N GLY A 223 -0.50 13.87 -9.12
CA GLY A 223 0.80 14.56 -9.22
C GLY A 223 1.36 15.11 -7.92
N GLU A 224 0.61 15.02 -6.83
CA GLU A 224 0.99 15.32 -5.45
C GLU A 224 1.19 14.01 -4.66
N PHE A 225 1.72 14.10 -3.45
CA PHE A 225 1.84 12.96 -2.55
C PHE A 225 1.06 13.24 -1.25
N MET A 226 0.08 12.39 -0.94
CA MET A 226 -0.74 12.52 0.26
C MET A 226 -0.14 11.72 1.39
N ILE A 227 0.13 12.37 2.51
CA ILE A 227 0.67 11.75 3.73
C ILE A 227 -0.45 11.72 4.77
N TYR A 228 -0.74 10.53 5.26
CA TYR A 228 -1.77 10.31 6.25
C TYR A 228 -1.14 10.00 7.61
N LYS A 229 -1.43 10.86 8.58
CA LYS A 229 -1.20 10.59 10.00
C LYS A 229 -2.44 9.91 10.60
N GLN A 230 -2.41 9.54 11.86
CA GLN A 230 -3.57 8.95 12.53
C GLN A 230 -4.79 9.87 12.55
N TYR A 231 -4.57 11.18 12.66
CA TYR A 231 -5.65 12.15 12.85
C TYR A 231 -5.60 13.35 11.88
N SER A 232 -4.66 13.38 10.99
CA SER A 232 -4.49 14.49 10.03
C SER A 232 -3.94 14.01 8.70
N THR A 233 -4.14 14.81 7.66
CA THR A 233 -3.65 14.53 6.32
C THR A 233 -2.87 15.73 5.80
N TYR A 234 -1.73 15.46 5.18
CA TYR A 234 -0.86 16.45 4.54
C TYR A 234 -0.73 16.18 3.05
N LYS A 235 -0.52 17.24 2.32
CA LYS A 235 -0.12 17.23 0.93
C LYS A 235 1.36 17.61 0.84
N MET A 236 2.15 16.78 0.17
CA MET A 236 3.53 17.03 -0.18
C MET A 236 3.61 17.31 -1.68
N SER A 237 4.05 18.50 -2.03
CA SER A 237 4.15 19.00 -3.40
C SER A 237 5.61 19.08 -3.82
N TYR A 238 5.94 18.63 -5.04
CA TYR A 238 7.27 18.83 -5.60
C TYR A 238 7.41 20.27 -6.09
N VAL A 239 8.35 21.00 -5.50
CA VAL A 239 8.61 22.42 -5.81
C VAL A 239 9.98 22.65 -6.46
N GLY A 240 10.83 21.61 -6.48
CA GLY A 240 12.21 21.73 -7.01
C GLY A 240 13.14 22.50 -6.07
N ASN A 241 14.37 22.71 -6.56
CA ASN A 241 15.41 23.40 -5.79
C ASN A 241 14.99 24.83 -5.40
N PRO A 242 15.36 25.32 -4.18
CA PRO A 242 16.23 24.63 -3.19
C PRO A 242 15.50 23.71 -2.21
N PHE A 243 14.17 23.64 -2.21
CA PHE A 243 13.42 22.96 -1.14
C PHE A 243 12.91 21.57 -1.51
N ILE A 244 13.06 21.12 -2.75
CA ILE A 244 12.61 19.86 -3.30
C ILE A 244 11.11 19.60 -3.07
N PHE A 245 10.65 19.54 -1.81
CA PHE A 245 9.24 19.35 -1.44
C PHE A 245 8.74 20.43 -0.50
N ALA A 246 7.48 20.80 -0.66
CA ALA A 246 6.70 21.65 0.24
C ALA A 246 5.58 20.83 0.88
N PHE A 247 5.28 21.13 2.14
CA PHE A 247 4.26 20.41 2.93
C PHE A 247 3.13 21.35 3.31
N THR A 248 1.90 20.91 3.10
CA THR A 248 0.69 21.69 3.47
C THR A 248 -0.29 20.77 4.15
N GLN A 249 -0.79 21.15 5.32
CA GLN A 249 -1.85 20.41 5.98
C GLN A 249 -3.16 20.55 5.20
N LEU A 250 -3.73 19.43 4.79
CA LEU A 250 -4.98 19.35 4.04
C LEU A 250 -6.19 19.21 4.99
N SER A 251 -6.07 18.35 5.99
CA SER A 251 -7.07 18.16 7.03
C SER A 251 -6.43 18.01 8.40
N PRO A 252 -6.92 18.73 9.42
CA PRO A 252 -6.41 18.61 10.79
C PRO A 252 -7.05 17.48 11.60
N ASN A 253 -8.16 16.88 11.13
CA ASN A 253 -8.99 15.95 11.91
C ASN A 253 -9.28 14.61 11.23
N VAL A 254 -8.79 14.41 10.01
CA VAL A 254 -8.99 13.17 9.26
C VAL A 254 -7.64 12.60 8.88
N GLY A 255 -7.40 11.35 9.23
CA GLY A 255 -6.19 10.61 8.93
C GLY A 255 -6.52 9.18 8.51
N ALA A 256 -5.60 8.23 8.69
CA ALA A 256 -5.78 6.84 8.34
C ALA A 256 -5.63 5.92 9.56
N LEU A 257 -6.38 4.81 9.56
CA LEU A 257 -6.39 3.84 10.64
C LEU A 257 -5.08 3.04 10.74
N ALA A 258 -4.60 2.54 9.60
CA ALA A 258 -3.41 1.70 9.52
C ALA A 258 -2.76 1.80 8.14
N LYS A 259 -1.52 1.32 8.01
CA LYS A 259 -0.87 1.21 6.70
C LYS A 259 -1.65 0.26 5.79
N ASN A 260 -1.58 0.51 4.48
CA ASN A 260 -2.36 -0.20 3.46
C ASN A 260 -3.90 -0.04 3.56
N CYS A 261 -4.42 0.84 4.46
CA CYS A 261 -5.83 1.20 4.55
C CYS A 261 -6.24 2.34 3.58
N ILE A 262 -5.32 2.74 2.72
CA ILE A 262 -5.53 3.76 1.70
C ILE A 262 -5.37 3.08 0.34
N ARG A 263 -6.33 3.34 -0.57
CA ARG A 263 -6.28 2.84 -1.95
C ARG A 263 -6.75 3.91 -2.92
N GLU A 264 -6.06 4.01 -4.04
CA GLU A 264 -6.52 4.83 -5.15
C GLU A 264 -7.77 4.21 -5.77
N PHE A 265 -8.78 5.02 -5.96
CA PHE A 265 -10.04 4.66 -6.59
C PHE A 265 -10.63 5.88 -7.30
N ASP A 266 -10.90 5.75 -8.59
CA ASP A 266 -11.55 6.78 -9.41
C ASP A 266 -10.93 8.18 -9.30
N GLY A 267 -9.58 8.22 -9.30
CA GLY A 267 -8.81 9.47 -9.22
C GLY A 267 -8.88 10.16 -7.86
N GLY A 268 -9.27 9.44 -6.81
CA GLY A 268 -9.22 9.82 -5.41
C GLY A 268 -8.59 8.71 -4.57
N HIS A 269 -8.36 8.99 -3.29
CA HIS A 269 -8.01 7.95 -2.32
C HIS A 269 -9.24 7.58 -1.49
N PHE A 270 -9.60 6.30 -1.51
CA PHE A 270 -10.46 5.72 -0.48
C PHE A 270 -9.62 5.51 0.79
N VAL A 271 -10.07 6.06 1.89
CA VAL A 271 -9.34 6.08 3.18
C VAL A 271 -10.20 5.51 4.28
N MET A 272 -9.74 4.45 4.93
CA MET A 272 -10.32 3.98 6.19
C MET A 272 -9.67 4.74 7.33
N ALA A 273 -10.48 5.52 8.06
CA ALA A 273 -10.06 6.32 9.20
C ALA A 273 -10.67 5.79 10.52
N TYR A 274 -10.37 6.45 11.63
CA TYR A 274 -10.99 6.12 12.89
C TYR A 274 -12.47 6.57 12.90
N GLY A 275 -13.36 5.58 12.89
CA GLY A 275 -14.80 5.78 13.02
C GLY A 275 -15.55 6.01 11.72
N ASP A 276 -14.86 6.23 10.58
CA ASP A 276 -15.53 6.46 9.30
C ASP A 276 -14.62 6.14 8.09
N MET A 277 -15.17 6.22 6.89
CA MET A 277 -14.49 6.06 5.61
C MET A 277 -14.63 7.32 4.79
N TYR A 278 -13.56 7.74 4.13
CA TYR A 278 -13.50 9.00 3.38
C TYR A 278 -12.97 8.80 1.97
N ILE A 279 -13.33 9.72 1.10
CA ILE A 279 -12.71 9.86 -0.21
C ILE A 279 -11.92 11.16 -0.22
N ASN A 280 -10.61 11.06 -0.41
CA ASN A 280 -9.74 12.20 -0.59
C ASN A 280 -9.55 12.48 -2.08
N SER A 281 -10.06 13.60 -2.55
CA SER A 281 -9.95 14.03 -3.95
C SER A 281 -8.72 14.92 -4.24
N GLY A 282 -7.86 15.12 -3.23
CA GLY A 282 -6.64 15.95 -3.34
C GLY A 282 -6.79 17.39 -2.88
N ASP A 283 -7.98 17.94 -2.89
CA ASP A 283 -8.27 19.32 -2.47
C ASP A 283 -9.14 19.39 -1.22
N LYS A 284 -9.94 18.35 -0.98
CA LYS A 284 -10.84 18.22 0.19
C LYS A 284 -10.95 16.76 0.61
N LEU A 285 -11.11 16.57 1.89
CA LEU A 285 -11.52 15.32 2.53
C LEU A 285 -12.98 15.44 2.95
#